data_4749c1dadaed347c3941f9e394f03c09
#
_entry.id   4749c1dadaed347c3941f9e394f03c09
#
_cell.length_a   1.000
_cell.length_b   1.000
_cell.length_c   1.000
_cell.angle_alpha   90.00
_cell.angle_beta   90.00
_cell.angle_gamma   90.00
#
_symmetry.space_group_name_H-M   'P 1'
#
loop_
_entity.id
_entity.type
_entity.pdbx_description
1 polymer ?
#
loop_
_entity_poly.entity_id
_entity_poly.type
_entity_poly.pdbx_seq_one_letter_code
_entity_poly.pdbx_strand_id
1 'polypeptide(L)'
;MHNILLYNKVSLLFLLGAIAYGVMTVGNLSAVVTLILSLATVFLVKSSQEKDSVRYTYMAGFTLTLAAMVWPYVIVTLLLFLCFLVKPLEVITLRNVTSMLLGVLSPLWLYLPVWLYGHVMAMDWECVREHYMGYLTSVEVFDYGEVTVFQAAIYGVLLLLFLGLIVRRSSYRFKGKLFVRRQRAVYITMVWAVALVMIVLPSLSNWLLPLMATFMGPVAAQVVMGDGR
;
A
#
# COMPACT_ATOMS: atom_id res chain seq x y z
N MET A 1 2.88 1.67 -24.63
CA MET A 1 1.53 1.24 -24.20
C MET A 1 1.22 1.89 -22.87
N HIS A 2 0.28 2.85 -22.84
CA HIS A 2 0.04 3.69 -21.67
C HIS A 2 -0.50 2.86 -20.49
N ASN A 3 0.00 3.14 -19.30
CA ASN A 3 -0.53 2.66 -18.02
C ASN A 3 -1.92 3.26 -17.77
N ILE A 4 -2.91 2.72 -18.43
CA ILE A 4 -4.30 3.22 -18.49
C ILE A 4 -4.88 3.41 -17.07
N LEU A 5 -4.41 2.64 -16.09
CA LEU A 5 -4.96 2.64 -14.73
C LEU A 5 -4.50 3.80 -13.84
N LEU A 6 -3.26 4.30 -14.05
CA LEU A 6 -2.70 5.36 -13.22
C LEU A 6 -3.07 6.76 -13.70
N TYR A 7 -3.38 6.92 -15.00
CA TYR A 7 -3.72 8.21 -15.59
C TYR A 7 -5.23 8.42 -15.76
N ASN A 8 -6.07 7.56 -15.14
CA ASN A 8 -7.50 7.77 -15.21
C ASN A 8 -7.96 8.81 -14.18
N LYS A 9 -8.83 9.71 -14.61
CA LYS A 9 -9.47 10.74 -13.77
C LYS A 9 -10.11 10.15 -12.50
N VAL A 10 -10.73 8.96 -12.60
CA VAL A 10 -11.37 8.28 -11.46
C VAL A 10 -10.33 7.85 -10.43
N SER A 11 -9.23 7.20 -10.86
CA SER A 11 -8.15 6.80 -9.95
C SER A 11 -7.49 8.01 -9.27
N LEU A 12 -7.33 9.10 -10.01
CA LEU A 12 -6.78 10.35 -9.50
C LEU A 12 -7.71 11.02 -8.47
N LEU A 13 -9.03 10.99 -8.69
CA LEU A 13 -10.00 11.47 -7.70
C LEU A 13 -9.95 10.70 -6.39
N PHE A 14 -9.85 9.37 -6.44
CA PHE A 14 -9.69 8.55 -5.24
C PHE A 14 -8.38 8.87 -4.50
N LEU A 15 -7.28 9.05 -5.23
CA LEU A 15 -5.98 9.41 -4.66
C LEU A 15 -6.05 10.80 -3.99
N LEU A 16 -6.60 11.80 -4.66
CA LEU A 16 -6.74 13.15 -4.10
C LEU A 16 -7.67 13.16 -2.88
N GLY A 17 -8.78 12.44 -2.92
CA GLY A 17 -9.68 12.27 -1.77
C GLY A 17 -8.98 11.59 -0.59
N ALA A 18 -8.18 10.56 -0.84
CA ALA A 18 -7.39 9.87 0.17
C ALA A 18 -6.34 10.79 0.82
N ILE A 19 -5.64 11.57 0.01
CA ILE A 19 -4.65 12.56 0.48
C ILE A 19 -5.35 13.62 1.34
N ALA A 20 -6.44 14.20 0.85
CA ALA A 20 -7.19 15.21 1.59
C ALA A 20 -7.69 14.69 2.94
N TYR A 21 -8.27 13.48 2.96
CA TYR A 21 -8.69 12.84 4.20
C TYR A 21 -7.52 12.58 5.15
N GLY A 22 -6.40 12.03 4.65
CA GLY A 22 -5.22 11.75 5.45
C GLY A 22 -4.62 13.01 6.08
N VAL A 23 -4.56 14.12 5.32
CA VAL A 23 -4.10 15.43 5.84
C VAL A 23 -5.01 15.94 6.94
N MET A 24 -6.33 15.79 6.78
CA MET A 24 -7.30 16.26 7.77
C MET A 24 -7.30 15.45 9.07
N THR A 25 -7.01 14.14 9.01
CA THR A 25 -7.16 13.22 10.17
C THR A 25 -5.85 12.98 10.92
N VAL A 26 -4.76 12.77 10.21
CA VAL A 26 -3.44 12.41 10.78
C VAL A 26 -2.40 13.49 10.50
N GLY A 27 -2.67 14.35 9.52
CA GLY A 27 -1.73 15.36 9.05
C GLY A 27 -0.92 14.90 7.83
N ASN A 28 0.09 15.69 7.48
CA ASN A 28 0.85 15.51 6.25
C ASN A 28 1.57 14.16 6.13
N LEU A 29 1.92 13.51 7.25
CA LEU A 29 2.64 12.23 7.26
C LEU A 29 1.81 11.09 6.65
N SER A 30 0.51 11.01 6.95
CA SER A 30 -0.37 10.00 6.37
C SER A 30 -0.48 10.14 4.84
N ALA A 31 -0.58 11.38 4.34
CA ALA A 31 -0.58 11.64 2.91
C ALA A 31 0.72 11.19 2.24
N VAL A 32 1.87 11.46 2.87
CA VAL A 32 3.20 11.05 2.37
C VAL A 32 3.29 9.52 2.30
N VAL A 33 2.91 8.81 3.37
CA VAL A 33 2.91 7.33 3.39
C VAL A 33 2.00 6.78 2.30
N THR A 34 0.80 7.33 2.15
CA THR A 34 -0.17 6.90 1.13
C THR A 34 0.38 7.07 -0.28
N LEU A 35 1.04 8.20 -0.58
CA LEU A 35 1.69 8.45 -1.87
C LEU A 35 2.84 7.49 -2.13
N ILE A 36 3.75 7.33 -1.16
CA ILE A 36 4.92 6.47 -1.32
C ILE A 36 4.49 5.00 -1.48
N LEU A 37 3.52 4.53 -0.71
CA LEU A 37 3.03 3.16 -0.81
C LEU A 37 2.26 2.91 -2.12
N SER A 38 1.52 3.91 -2.62
CA SER A 38 0.90 3.82 -3.94
C SER A 38 1.95 3.73 -5.05
N LEU A 39 3.04 4.48 -4.94
CA LEU A 39 4.17 4.41 -5.88
C LEU A 39 4.87 3.05 -5.81
N ALA A 40 5.07 2.49 -4.62
CA ALA A 40 5.63 1.15 -4.43
C ALA A 40 4.80 0.07 -5.16
N THR A 41 3.47 0.12 -5.01
CA THR A 41 2.56 -0.81 -5.72
C THR A 41 2.60 -0.62 -7.22
N VAL A 42 2.76 0.59 -7.72
CA VAL A 42 2.93 0.87 -9.15
C VAL A 42 4.21 0.22 -9.69
N PHE A 43 5.34 0.37 -9.00
CA PHE A 43 6.59 -0.27 -9.39
C PHE A 43 6.46 -1.80 -9.37
N LEU A 44 5.82 -2.35 -8.32
CA LEU A 44 5.57 -3.78 -8.24
C LEU A 44 4.75 -4.30 -9.41
N VAL A 45 3.69 -3.60 -9.81
CA VAL A 45 2.85 -3.97 -10.96
C VAL A 45 3.63 -3.84 -12.26
N LYS A 46 4.48 -2.80 -12.42
CA LYS A 46 5.33 -2.63 -13.59
C LYS A 46 6.35 -3.74 -13.77
N SER A 47 6.79 -4.38 -12.69
CA SER A 47 7.74 -5.50 -12.76
C SER A 47 7.23 -6.67 -13.62
N SER A 48 5.91 -6.82 -13.76
CA SER A 48 5.30 -7.86 -14.63
C SER A 48 5.12 -7.43 -16.08
N GLN A 49 5.38 -6.17 -16.41
CA GLN A 49 5.18 -5.64 -17.78
C GLN A 49 6.45 -5.53 -18.58
N GLU A 50 7.53 -5.19 -17.92
CA GLU A 50 8.75 -4.74 -18.57
C GLU A 50 9.85 -5.78 -18.51
N LYS A 51 10.74 -5.76 -19.49
CA LYS A 51 11.90 -6.67 -19.55
C LYS A 51 12.81 -6.49 -18.33
N ASP A 52 12.85 -5.28 -17.75
CA ASP A 52 13.65 -4.94 -16.58
C ASP A 52 12.89 -5.17 -15.25
N SER A 53 12.29 -6.35 -15.09
CA SER A 53 11.54 -6.71 -13.87
C SER A 53 12.35 -6.48 -12.58
N VAL A 54 13.66 -6.76 -12.62
CA VAL A 54 14.61 -6.61 -11.51
C VAL A 54 14.70 -5.17 -11.02
N ARG A 55 14.78 -4.20 -11.94
CA ARG A 55 14.83 -2.78 -11.59
C ARG A 55 13.54 -2.34 -10.89
N TYR A 56 12.40 -2.77 -11.39
CA TYR A 56 11.11 -2.39 -10.81
C TYR A 56 10.84 -3.07 -9.47
N THR A 57 11.27 -4.32 -9.27
CA THR A 57 11.19 -4.98 -7.96
C THR A 57 12.11 -4.31 -6.93
N TYR A 58 13.32 -3.87 -7.33
CA TYR A 58 14.21 -3.07 -6.48
C TYR A 58 13.53 -1.75 -6.07
N MET A 59 12.99 -0.99 -7.03
CA MET A 59 12.30 0.28 -6.75
C MET A 59 11.07 0.09 -5.86
N ALA A 60 10.35 -1.02 -6.00
CA ALA A 60 9.22 -1.34 -5.12
C ALA A 60 9.67 -1.57 -3.67
N GLY A 61 10.74 -2.34 -3.45
CA GLY A 61 11.34 -2.55 -2.13
C GLY A 61 11.88 -1.24 -1.53
N PHE A 62 12.61 -0.45 -2.32
CA PHE A 62 13.16 0.83 -1.91
C PHE A 62 12.09 1.81 -1.44
N THR A 63 11.04 2.01 -2.25
CA THR A 63 9.93 2.92 -1.92
C THR A 63 9.10 2.39 -0.75
N LEU A 64 8.95 1.06 -0.62
CA LEU A 64 8.28 0.46 0.54
C LEU A 64 9.01 0.80 1.84
N THR A 65 10.33 0.70 1.86
CA THR A 65 11.13 1.02 3.05
C THR A 65 11.09 2.51 3.38
N LEU A 66 11.06 3.39 2.39
CA LEU A 66 10.86 4.83 2.63
C LEU A 66 9.51 5.09 3.33
N ALA A 67 8.44 4.40 2.93
CA ALA A 67 7.16 4.49 3.64
C ALA A 67 7.24 3.92 5.06
N ALA A 68 7.96 2.81 5.25
CA ALA A 68 8.14 2.16 6.56
C ALA A 68 8.99 3.00 7.53
N MET A 69 9.89 3.84 7.04
CA MET A 69 10.63 4.80 7.87
C MET A 69 9.71 5.88 8.47
N VAL A 70 8.65 6.24 7.77
CA VAL A 70 7.64 7.19 8.27
C VAL A 70 6.61 6.48 9.16
N TRP A 71 6.18 5.30 8.75
CA TRP A 71 5.19 4.50 9.45
C TRP A 71 5.60 3.02 9.48
N PRO A 72 6.19 2.53 10.58
CA PRO A 72 6.84 1.20 10.64
C PRO A 72 5.94 0.02 10.27
N TYR A 73 4.62 0.11 10.55
CA TYR A 73 3.68 -0.98 10.24
C TYR A 73 3.58 -1.30 8.73
N VAL A 74 3.97 -0.36 7.87
CA VAL A 74 4.00 -0.58 6.41
C VAL A 74 4.92 -1.74 6.03
N ILE A 75 5.94 -2.07 6.83
CA ILE A 75 6.87 -3.17 6.53
C ILE A 75 6.15 -4.52 6.38
N VAL A 76 5.01 -4.71 7.04
CA VAL A 76 4.18 -5.93 6.91
C VAL A 76 3.71 -6.12 5.47
N THR A 77 3.54 -5.04 4.70
CA THR A 77 3.18 -5.12 3.28
C THR A 77 4.28 -5.76 2.41
N LEU A 78 5.52 -5.86 2.92
CA LEU A 78 6.59 -6.59 2.24
C LEU A 78 6.21 -8.05 2.01
N LEU A 79 5.60 -8.71 2.99
CA LEU A 79 5.12 -10.09 2.84
C LEU A 79 4.08 -10.21 1.73
N LEU A 80 3.14 -9.26 1.65
CA LEU A 80 2.17 -9.20 0.56
C LEU A 80 2.84 -8.98 -0.79
N PHE A 81 3.85 -8.11 -0.87
CA PHE A 81 4.59 -7.84 -2.10
C PHE A 81 5.34 -9.09 -2.57
N LEU A 82 5.97 -9.83 -1.67
CA LEU A 82 6.61 -11.11 -1.99
C LEU A 82 5.59 -12.14 -2.48
N CYS A 83 4.42 -12.24 -1.84
CA CYS A 83 3.33 -13.07 -2.31
C CYS A 83 2.85 -12.69 -3.71
N PHE A 84 2.80 -11.38 -4.03
CA PHE A 84 2.39 -10.91 -5.35
C PHE A 84 3.39 -11.26 -6.46
N LEU A 85 4.67 -11.39 -6.17
CA LEU A 85 5.65 -11.89 -7.14
C LEU A 85 5.35 -13.34 -7.54
N VAL A 86 4.78 -14.16 -6.63
CA VAL A 86 4.34 -15.54 -6.90
C VAL A 86 3.02 -15.53 -7.67
N LYS A 87 1.99 -14.92 -7.08
CA LYS A 87 0.65 -14.72 -7.66
C LYS A 87 0.10 -13.37 -7.15
N PRO A 88 -0.47 -12.54 -8.00
CA PRO A 88 -0.90 -12.76 -9.38
C PRO A 88 0.09 -12.35 -10.48
N LEU A 89 1.27 -11.82 -10.13
CA LEU A 89 2.20 -11.26 -11.12
C LEU A 89 2.98 -12.34 -11.89
N GLU A 90 3.24 -13.49 -11.25
CA GLU A 90 3.98 -14.63 -11.83
C GLU A 90 5.37 -14.23 -12.36
N VAL A 91 6.08 -13.39 -11.61
CA VAL A 91 7.44 -12.93 -11.95
C VAL A 91 8.46 -13.37 -10.90
N ILE A 92 8.12 -14.38 -10.10
CA ILE A 92 9.02 -14.89 -9.08
C ILE A 92 10.26 -15.51 -9.74
N THR A 93 11.39 -14.88 -9.47
CA THR A 93 12.73 -15.43 -9.75
C THR A 93 13.60 -15.08 -8.55
N LEU A 94 14.62 -15.88 -8.30
CA LEU A 94 15.58 -15.57 -7.22
C LEU A 94 16.13 -14.15 -7.38
N ARG A 95 16.39 -13.74 -8.63
CA ARG A 95 16.90 -12.42 -8.98
C ARG A 95 15.91 -11.29 -8.60
N ASN A 96 14.61 -11.47 -8.79
CA ASN A 96 13.60 -10.47 -8.43
C ASN A 96 13.42 -10.39 -6.90
N VAL A 97 13.41 -11.53 -6.23
CA VAL A 97 13.31 -11.57 -4.76
C VAL A 97 14.53 -10.91 -4.11
N THR A 98 15.74 -11.28 -4.53
CA THR A 98 16.98 -10.65 -4.01
C THR A 98 17.04 -9.16 -4.33
N SER A 99 16.59 -8.75 -5.53
CA SER A 99 16.52 -7.34 -5.91
C SER A 99 15.56 -6.56 -5.02
N MET A 100 14.40 -7.11 -4.69
CA MET A 100 13.43 -6.49 -3.79
C MET A 100 14.00 -6.35 -2.37
N LEU A 101 14.64 -7.39 -1.85
CA LEU A 101 15.28 -7.35 -0.53
C LEU A 101 16.42 -6.34 -0.49
N LEU A 102 17.25 -6.27 -1.54
CA LEU A 102 18.29 -5.23 -1.67
C LEU A 102 17.67 -3.82 -1.72
N GLY A 103 16.52 -3.67 -2.39
CA GLY A 103 15.76 -2.42 -2.38
C GLY A 103 15.31 -2.03 -0.97
N VAL A 104 14.84 -3.00 -0.18
CA VAL A 104 14.47 -2.78 1.22
C VAL A 104 15.67 -2.39 2.08
N LEU A 105 16.80 -3.04 1.88
CA LEU A 105 18.02 -2.76 2.66
C LEU A 105 18.68 -1.43 2.31
N SER A 106 18.55 -0.94 1.06
CA SER A 106 19.24 0.26 0.59
C SER A 106 18.97 1.53 1.42
N PRO A 107 17.71 1.90 1.73
CA PRO A 107 17.45 3.07 2.57
C PRO A 107 17.94 2.88 4.00
N LEU A 108 17.86 1.65 4.52
CA LEU A 108 18.36 1.32 5.86
C LEU A 108 19.88 1.50 5.94
N TRP A 109 20.63 1.08 4.90
CA TRP A 109 22.08 1.30 4.83
C TRP A 109 22.44 2.79 4.79
N LEU A 110 21.65 3.63 4.11
CA LEU A 110 21.88 5.07 4.07
C LEU A 110 21.53 5.75 5.40
N TYR A 111 20.49 5.27 6.06
CA TYR A 111 20.02 5.83 7.32
C TYR A 111 20.85 5.36 8.53
N LEU A 112 21.32 4.11 8.52
CA LEU A 112 22.03 3.48 9.62
C LEU A 112 23.28 4.28 10.10
N PRO A 113 24.18 4.77 9.22
CA PRO A 113 25.34 5.56 9.65
C PRO A 113 24.94 6.88 10.31
N VAL A 114 23.93 7.58 9.76
CA VAL A 114 23.44 8.85 10.32
C VAL A 114 22.80 8.62 11.68
N TRP A 115 22.03 7.56 11.79
CA TRP A 115 21.39 7.15 13.03
C TRP A 115 22.41 6.68 14.08
N LEU A 116 23.37 5.83 13.70
CA LEU A 116 24.47 5.39 14.59
C LEU A 116 25.30 6.57 15.08
N TYR A 117 25.68 7.49 14.20
CA TYR A 117 26.46 8.66 14.59
C TYR A 117 25.71 9.52 15.63
N GLY A 118 24.42 9.77 15.42
CA GLY A 118 23.60 10.55 16.35
C GLY A 118 23.37 9.87 17.70
N HIS A 119 23.16 8.54 17.70
CA HIS A 119 22.75 7.82 18.91
C HIS A 119 23.89 7.13 19.64
N VAL A 120 24.92 6.66 18.95
CA VAL A 120 26.12 6.07 19.60
C VAL A 120 26.92 7.16 20.33
N MET A 121 26.98 8.37 19.77
CA MET A 121 27.60 9.50 20.47
C MET A 121 26.75 10.00 21.65
N ALA A 122 25.43 9.82 21.60
CA ALA A 122 24.52 10.15 22.69
C ALA A 122 24.32 9.00 23.71
N MET A 123 24.85 7.80 23.45
CA MET A 123 24.76 6.58 24.29
C MET A 123 23.35 6.19 24.76
N ASP A 124 22.29 6.49 23.99
CA ASP A 124 20.91 6.29 24.43
C ASP A 124 20.17 5.21 23.65
N TRP A 125 20.69 3.95 23.77
CA TRP A 125 20.06 2.77 23.18
C TRP A 125 18.68 2.45 23.77
N GLU A 126 18.41 2.87 25.00
CA GLU A 126 17.12 2.66 25.64
C GLU A 126 16.04 3.51 24.98
N CYS A 127 16.32 4.76 24.68
CA CYS A 127 15.38 5.67 23.98
C CYS A 127 14.96 5.11 22.60
N VAL A 128 15.89 4.52 21.88
CA VAL A 128 15.61 3.88 20.57
C VAL A 128 14.74 2.65 20.74
N ARG A 129 15.08 1.78 21.67
CA ARG A 129 14.32 0.56 21.97
C ARG A 129 12.90 0.92 22.44
N GLU A 130 12.77 1.89 23.31
CA GLU A 130 11.47 2.36 23.80
C GLU A 130 10.63 2.96 22.69
N HIS A 131 11.23 3.74 21.79
CA HIS A 131 10.52 4.30 20.66
C HIS A 131 9.92 3.21 19.77
N TYR A 132 10.72 2.21 19.34
CA TYR A 132 10.21 1.12 18.47
C TYR A 132 9.32 0.14 19.22
N MET A 133 9.62 -0.18 20.47
CA MET A 133 8.76 -1.03 21.30
C MET A 133 7.44 -0.32 21.64
N GLY A 134 7.48 0.99 21.88
CA GLY A 134 6.28 1.80 22.07
C GLY A 134 5.30 1.69 20.91
N TYR A 135 5.79 1.72 19.66
CA TYR A 135 4.93 1.48 18.49
C TYR A 135 4.34 0.07 18.47
N LEU A 136 5.12 -0.96 18.82
CA LEU A 136 4.64 -2.35 18.78
C LEU A 136 3.65 -2.67 19.91
N THR A 137 3.81 -2.04 21.08
CA THR A 137 2.97 -2.30 22.25
C THR A 137 1.75 -1.38 22.35
N SER A 138 1.74 -0.24 21.63
CA SER A 138 0.62 0.71 21.63
C SER A 138 -0.57 0.28 20.80
N VAL A 139 -0.45 -0.80 20.00
CA VAL A 139 -1.54 -1.27 19.15
C VAL A 139 -2.33 -2.34 19.88
N GLU A 140 -3.50 -1.98 20.35
CA GLU A 140 -4.45 -2.92 20.92
C GLU A 140 -5.26 -3.60 19.82
N VAL A 141 -5.31 -4.96 19.90
CA VAL A 141 -6.04 -5.77 18.93
C VAL A 141 -7.52 -5.75 19.30
N PHE A 142 -8.38 -5.51 18.31
CA PHE A 142 -9.84 -5.39 18.49
C PHE A 142 -10.30 -4.26 19.43
N ASP A 143 -9.49 -3.24 19.66
CA ASP A 143 -9.94 -2.05 20.38
C ASP A 143 -10.65 -1.07 19.44
N TYR A 144 -11.98 -0.98 19.60
CA TYR A 144 -12.84 -0.08 18.84
C TYR A 144 -13.16 1.23 19.59
N GLY A 145 -12.62 1.42 20.80
CA GLY A 145 -12.91 2.57 21.64
C GLY A 145 -12.50 3.92 21.01
N GLU A 146 -11.44 3.91 20.22
CA GLU A 146 -10.91 5.10 19.55
C GLU A 146 -11.55 5.36 18.16
N VAL A 147 -12.37 4.43 17.64
CA VAL A 147 -12.98 4.57 16.32
C VAL A 147 -14.17 5.51 16.39
N THR A 148 -14.08 6.66 15.73
CA THR A 148 -15.21 7.59 15.64
C THR A 148 -16.32 7.01 14.74
N VAL A 149 -17.58 7.38 15.04
CA VAL A 149 -18.75 7.00 14.20
C VAL A 149 -18.53 7.43 12.75
N PHE A 150 -17.89 8.56 12.53
CA PHE A 150 -17.57 9.08 11.20
C PHE A 150 -16.59 8.16 10.43
N GLN A 151 -15.55 7.65 11.09
CA GLN A 151 -14.60 6.69 10.50
C GLN A 151 -15.29 5.37 10.16
N ALA A 152 -16.11 4.84 11.08
CA ALA A 152 -16.89 3.63 10.85
C ALA A 152 -17.85 3.80 9.65
N ALA A 153 -18.50 4.95 9.52
CA ALA A 153 -19.37 5.26 8.39
C ALA A 153 -18.61 5.30 7.07
N ILE A 154 -17.45 5.99 7.02
CA ILE A 154 -16.59 6.03 5.81
C ILE A 154 -16.11 4.62 5.45
N TYR A 155 -15.66 3.85 6.42
CA TYR A 155 -15.26 2.45 6.18
C TYR A 155 -16.40 1.63 5.59
N GLY A 156 -17.60 1.72 6.18
CA GLY A 156 -18.78 1.04 5.67
C GLY A 156 -19.13 1.43 4.24
N VAL A 157 -19.09 2.73 3.91
CA VAL A 157 -19.33 3.23 2.54
C VAL A 157 -18.26 2.71 1.57
N LEU A 158 -16.98 2.77 1.92
CA LEU A 158 -15.90 2.26 1.08
C LEU A 158 -16.04 0.75 0.85
N LEU A 159 -16.39 0.00 1.89
CA LEU A 159 -16.56 -1.45 1.79
C LEU A 159 -17.76 -1.81 0.91
N LEU A 160 -18.89 -1.11 1.05
CA LEU A 160 -20.07 -1.29 0.18
C LEU A 160 -19.76 -0.93 -1.27
N LEU A 161 -19.06 0.18 -1.52
CA LEU A 161 -18.60 0.55 -2.85
C LEU A 161 -17.70 -0.53 -3.45
N PHE A 162 -16.75 -1.05 -2.67
CA PHE A 162 -15.85 -2.10 -3.11
C PHE A 162 -16.59 -3.39 -3.46
N LEU A 163 -17.52 -3.84 -2.61
CA LEU A 163 -18.38 -4.99 -2.89
C LEU A 163 -19.23 -4.77 -4.15
N GLY A 164 -19.81 -3.59 -4.30
CA GLY A 164 -20.56 -3.21 -5.50
C GLY A 164 -19.70 -3.29 -6.77
N LEU A 165 -18.45 -2.82 -6.73
CA LEU A 165 -17.50 -2.93 -7.84
C LEU A 165 -17.15 -4.40 -8.17
N ILE A 166 -17.05 -5.27 -7.17
CA ILE A 166 -16.79 -6.71 -7.36
C ILE A 166 -18.00 -7.38 -7.99
N VAL A 167 -19.22 -7.13 -7.49
CA VAL A 167 -20.45 -7.72 -8.01
C VAL A 167 -20.69 -7.28 -9.46
N ARG A 168 -20.59 -5.98 -9.74
CA ARG A 168 -20.72 -5.44 -11.10
C ARG A 168 -19.71 -6.08 -12.06
N ARG A 169 -18.49 -6.34 -11.60
CA ARG A 169 -17.46 -7.05 -12.35
C ARG A 169 -17.85 -8.47 -12.73
N SER A 170 -18.51 -9.20 -11.81
CA SER A 170 -18.91 -10.61 -12.06
C SER A 170 -19.85 -10.73 -13.28
N SER A 171 -20.67 -9.69 -13.54
CA SER A 171 -21.58 -9.62 -14.66
C SER A 171 -20.89 -9.37 -16.02
N TYR A 172 -19.67 -8.85 -16.03
CA TYR A 172 -18.93 -8.57 -17.25
C TYR A 172 -17.80 -9.60 -17.46
N ARG A 173 -17.97 -10.49 -18.43
CA ARG A 173 -16.89 -11.38 -18.91
C ARG A 173 -15.82 -10.55 -19.62
N PHE A 174 -14.91 -9.98 -18.84
CA PHE A 174 -13.80 -9.21 -19.38
C PHE A 174 -12.89 -10.07 -20.25
N LYS A 175 -12.91 -9.85 -21.56
CA LYS A 175 -11.90 -10.29 -22.53
C LYS A 175 -10.63 -9.44 -22.45
N GLY A 176 -10.28 -8.90 -21.26
CA GLY A 176 -9.13 -8.02 -21.08
C GLY A 176 -7.79 -8.77 -21.22
N LYS A 177 -6.75 -8.05 -21.67
CA LYS A 177 -5.37 -8.58 -21.75
C LYS A 177 -4.95 -9.15 -20.39
N LEU A 178 -4.20 -10.24 -20.37
CA LEU A 178 -3.75 -10.98 -19.20
C LEU A 178 -3.15 -10.03 -18.12
N PHE A 179 -2.39 -9.05 -18.58
CA PHE A 179 -1.77 -8.04 -17.76
C PHE A 179 -2.78 -7.22 -16.93
N VAL A 180 -3.86 -6.73 -17.53
CA VAL A 180 -4.90 -5.94 -16.84
C VAL A 180 -5.57 -6.77 -15.75
N ARG A 181 -5.72 -8.09 -15.97
CA ARG A 181 -6.26 -9.02 -14.96
C ARG A 181 -5.31 -9.19 -13.79
N ARG A 182 -4.01 -9.35 -14.04
CA ARG A 182 -2.97 -9.45 -12.98
C ARG A 182 -2.90 -8.19 -12.14
N GLN A 183 -2.85 -7.04 -12.80
CA GLN A 183 -2.82 -5.74 -12.13
C GLN A 183 -4.05 -5.54 -11.22
N ARG A 184 -5.24 -5.86 -11.71
CA ARG A 184 -6.47 -5.79 -10.92
C ARG A 184 -6.43 -6.70 -9.71
N ALA A 185 -5.93 -7.93 -9.87
CA ALA A 185 -5.83 -8.87 -8.77
C ALA A 185 -4.96 -8.31 -7.64
N VAL A 186 -3.84 -7.64 -7.94
CA VAL A 186 -3.00 -6.95 -6.95
C VAL A 186 -3.81 -5.92 -6.16
N TYR A 187 -4.49 -5.00 -6.85
CA TYR A 187 -5.24 -3.94 -6.17
C TYR A 187 -6.42 -4.48 -5.35
N ILE A 188 -7.16 -5.46 -5.85
CA ILE A 188 -8.25 -6.11 -5.09
C ILE A 188 -7.70 -6.77 -3.83
N THR A 189 -6.60 -7.50 -3.93
CA THR A 189 -5.98 -8.15 -2.76
C THR A 189 -5.46 -7.13 -1.77
N MET A 190 -4.90 -5.99 -2.23
CA MET A 190 -4.51 -4.88 -1.35
C MET A 190 -5.69 -4.29 -0.59
N VAL A 191 -6.83 -4.04 -1.26
CA VAL A 191 -8.04 -3.53 -0.58
C VAL A 191 -8.53 -4.54 0.47
N TRP A 192 -8.56 -5.84 0.15
CA TRP A 192 -8.92 -6.88 1.12
C TRP A 192 -7.96 -6.94 2.29
N ALA A 193 -6.65 -6.87 2.04
CA ALA A 193 -5.63 -6.87 3.10
C ALA A 193 -5.81 -5.67 4.04
N VAL A 194 -5.97 -4.48 3.49
CA VAL A 194 -6.21 -3.26 4.29
C VAL A 194 -7.53 -3.38 5.07
N ALA A 195 -8.60 -3.87 4.44
CA ALA A 195 -9.89 -4.05 5.11
C ALA A 195 -9.80 -5.04 6.28
N LEU A 196 -9.08 -6.17 6.11
CA LEU A 196 -8.86 -7.14 7.18
C LEU A 196 -8.02 -6.56 8.32
N VAL A 197 -6.95 -5.82 7.99
CA VAL A 197 -6.11 -5.16 9.02
C VAL A 197 -6.94 -4.15 9.80
N MET A 198 -7.84 -3.39 9.17
CA MET A 198 -8.73 -2.45 9.86
C MET A 198 -9.71 -3.14 10.83
N ILE A 199 -10.13 -4.37 10.54
CA ILE A 199 -10.98 -5.14 11.47
C ILE A 199 -10.16 -5.59 12.68
N VAL A 200 -8.92 -6.01 12.47
CA VAL A 200 -8.05 -6.53 13.54
C VAL A 200 -7.43 -5.40 14.36
N LEU A 201 -7.05 -4.29 13.72
CA LEU A 201 -6.35 -3.15 14.31
C LEU A 201 -7.11 -1.85 14.00
N PRO A 202 -8.28 -1.63 14.64
CA PRO A 202 -9.12 -0.46 14.36
C PRO A 202 -8.48 0.86 14.78
N SER A 203 -7.56 0.86 15.75
CA SER A 203 -6.78 2.03 16.17
C SER A 203 -5.95 2.64 15.01
N LEU A 204 -5.59 1.84 14.00
CA LEU A 204 -4.86 2.31 12.81
C LEU A 204 -5.79 2.84 11.69
N SER A 205 -7.10 2.94 11.92
CA SER A 205 -8.10 3.32 10.92
C SER A 205 -7.78 4.64 10.19
N ASN A 206 -7.24 5.63 10.90
CA ASN A 206 -6.85 6.93 10.34
C ASN A 206 -5.79 6.81 9.24
N TRP A 207 -4.87 5.85 9.36
CA TRP A 207 -3.82 5.58 8.39
C TRP A 207 -4.30 4.65 7.25
N LEU A 208 -5.17 3.70 7.59
CA LEU A 208 -5.61 2.65 6.67
C LEU A 208 -6.73 3.09 5.73
N LEU A 209 -7.63 4.00 6.17
CA LEU A 209 -8.70 4.53 5.33
C LEU A 209 -8.19 5.22 4.05
N PRO A 210 -7.21 6.14 4.10
CA PRO A 210 -6.64 6.72 2.90
C PRO A 210 -6.01 5.68 1.97
N LEU A 211 -5.33 4.67 2.54
CA LEU A 211 -4.73 3.59 1.75
C LEU A 211 -5.80 2.75 1.05
N MET A 212 -6.88 2.39 1.75
CA MET A 212 -8.00 1.67 1.17
C MET A 212 -8.62 2.43 0.00
N ALA A 213 -8.91 3.72 0.18
CA ALA A 213 -9.44 4.58 -0.88
C ALA A 213 -8.50 4.64 -2.09
N THR A 214 -7.21 4.81 -1.87
CA THR A 214 -6.21 4.86 -2.94
C THR A 214 -6.16 3.57 -3.77
N PHE A 215 -6.19 2.40 -3.12
CA PHE A 215 -6.17 1.13 -3.83
C PHE A 215 -7.50 0.79 -4.53
N MET A 216 -8.61 1.35 -4.07
CA MET A 216 -9.91 1.24 -4.76
C MET A 216 -9.95 2.02 -6.08
N GLY A 217 -9.21 3.14 -6.19
CA GLY A 217 -9.21 4.01 -7.37
C GLY A 217 -8.96 3.26 -8.69
N PRO A 218 -7.85 2.48 -8.82
CA PRO A 218 -7.59 1.70 -10.02
C PRO A 218 -8.65 0.64 -10.34
N VAL A 219 -9.28 0.05 -9.31
CA VAL A 219 -10.37 -0.92 -9.48
C VAL A 219 -11.62 -0.24 -10.04
N ALA A 220 -12.01 0.90 -9.46
CA ALA A 220 -13.14 1.71 -9.91
C ALA A 220 -12.93 2.21 -11.34
N ALA A 221 -11.72 2.69 -11.64
CA ALA A 221 -11.35 3.16 -12.98
C ALA A 221 -11.56 2.09 -14.06
N GLN A 222 -11.22 0.83 -13.75
CA GLN A 222 -11.42 -0.28 -14.69
C GLN A 222 -12.88 -0.63 -14.94
N VAL A 223 -13.73 -0.50 -13.92
CA VAL A 223 -15.17 -0.75 -14.05
C VAL A 223 -15.80 0.33 -14.92
N VAL A 224 -15.46 1.60 -14.69
CA VAL A 224 -15.98 2.74 -15.46
C VAL A 224 -15.55 2.67 -16.94
N MET A 225 -14.30 2.28 -17.23
CA MET A 225 -13.84 2.13 -18.61
C MET A 225 -14.44 0.90 -19.33
N GLY A 226 -14.83 -0.14 -18.59
CA GLY A 226 -15.45 -1.32 -19.16
C GLY A 226 -16.85 -1.07 -19.70
N ASP A 227 -17.55 -0.07 -19.19
CA ASP A 227 -18.90 0.33 -19.61
C ASP A 227 -18.92 1.17 -20.91
N GLY A 228 -17.77 1.68 -21.34
CA GLY A 228 -17.66 2.58 -22.51
C GLY A 228 -17.32 1.91 -23.83
N ARG A 229 -17.42 0.56 -23.95
CA ARG A 229 -17.12 -0.17 -25.20
C ARG A 229 -18.18 -1.20 -25.55
#